data_09aa9fb338dbfafc91d8766949d27570
#
_entry.id   09aa9fb338dbfafc91d8766949d27570
#
_cell.length_a   1.000
_cell.length_b   1.000
_cell.length_c   1.000
_cell.angle_alpha   90.00
_cell.angle_beta   90.00
_cell.angle_gamma   90.00
#
_symmetry.space_group_name_H-M   'P 1'
#
loop_
_entity.id
_entity.type
_entity.pdbx_description
1 polymer ?
#
loop_
_entity_poly.entity_id
_entity_poly.type
_entity_poly.pdbx_seq_one_letter_code
_entity_poly.pdbx_strand_id
1 'polypeptide(L)'
;MLGAASLESIGGGIKLSSFTGLTPVAIDWEGDVTAFYNTAPQLQIWNGTDYDMAYYVSNAWYNNGTEEGDYIEGWCDGDGLLRGDDYTITPGYAYWLKNVPDSKSLNIAGQVKDAAKVQVACPNAFMLIGNPYPSAIDLNGKKDMTSTDIKPVAIDWEGDITAFYNTATQLQIWNGSDYDMAYYVSNAWFNNGTEEGDYAEGWCDGDGLLRVDYSIPVGYGLWIKATSGACTINFNNPIK
;
A
#
# COMPACT_ATOMS: atom_id res chain seq x y z
N MET A 1 -0.16 6.40 4.92
CA MET A 1 -0.36 5.47 3.79
C MET A 1 -1.50 4.52 4.16
N LEU A 2 -2.53 4.44 3.33
CA LEU A 2 -3.62 3.50 3.56
C LEU A 2 -3.42 2.30 2.64
N GLY A 3 -3.38 1.10 3.20
CA GLY A 3 -3.49 -0.12 2.43
C GLY A 3 -4.90 -0.28 1.89
N ALA A 4 -5.05 -0.84 0.70
CA ALA A 4 -6.36 -1.22 0.20
C ALA A 4 -6.88 -2.35 1.09
N ALA A 5 -7.67 -1.99 2.11
CA ALA A 5 -8.37 -2.96 2.92
C ALA A 5 -9.22 -3.86 2.02
N SER A 6 -9.40 -5.10 2.41
CA SER A 6 -10.07 -6.18 1.67
C SER A 6 -11.56 -5.97 1.41
N LEU A 7 -11.97 -4.75 1.13
CA LEU A 7 -13.36 -4.44 0.83
C LEU A 7 -13.56 -4.56 -0.68
N GLU A 8 -14.18 -5.64 -1.11
CA GLU A 8 -14.67 -5.74 -2.49
C GLU A 8 -15.99 -4.97 -2.61
N SER A 9 -16.03 -3.99 -3.50
CA SER A 9 -17.31 -3.65 -4.12
C SER A 9 -17.74 -4.82 -5.03
N ILE A 10 -19.01 -5.05 -5.19
CA ILE A 10 -19.54 -6.07 -6.11
C ILE A 10 -18.88 -5.88 -7.48
N GLY A 11 -17.91 -6.74 -7.83
CA GLY A 11 -17.18 -6.66 -9.10
C GLY A 11 -15.65 -6.57 -9.03
N GLY A 12 -15.03 -6.54 -7.83
CA GLY A 12 -13.57 -6.63 -7.65
C GLY A 12 -12.86 -5.29 -7.51
N GLY A 13 -12.59 -4.88 -6.28
CA GLY A 13 -11.85 -3.67 -5.92
C GLY A 13 -12.70 -2.58 -5.27
N ILE A 14 -12.02 -1.62 -4.63
CA ILE A 14 -12.67 -0.47 -3.98
C ILE A 14 -12.87 0.62 -5.03
N LYS A 15 -14.11 1.03 -5.24
CA LYS A 15 -14.41 2.17 -6.11
C LYS A 15 -14.11 3.48 -5.40
N LEU A 16 -13.63 4.49 -6.13
CA LEU A 16 -13.40 5.82 -5.57
C LEU A 16 -14.66 6.45 -4.99
N SER A 17 -15.83 6.18 -5.58
CA SER A 17 -17.13 6.62 -5.08
C SER A 17 -17.49 6.09 -3.69
N SER A 18 -16.82 5.04 -3.20
CA SER A 18 -17.04 4.51 -1.84
C SER A 18 -16.26 5.27 -0.75
N PHE A 19 -15.40 6.22 -1.12
CA PHE A 19 -14.69 7.06 -0.15
C PHE A 19 -15.60 8.19 0.30
N THR A 20 -15.89 8.27 1.58
CA THR A 20 -16.74 9.31 2.18
C THR A 20 -16.04 10.04 3.31
N GLY A 21 -16.53 11.22 3.70
CA GLY A 21 -15.96 12.03 4.77
C GLY A 21 -14.88 13.01 4.31
N LEU A 22 -14.59 13.07 3.00
CA LEU A 22 -13.70 14.04 2.41
C LEU A 22 -14.43 15.36 2.11
N THR A 23 -13.69 16.44 2.04
CA THR A 23 -14.21 17.75 1.61
C THR A 23 -13.63 18.07 0.25
N PRO A 24 -14.45 18.21 -0.82
CA PRO A 24 -13.96 18.50 -2.15
C PRO A 24 -13.45 19.95 -2.25
N VAL A 25 -12.54 20.19 -3.18
CA VAL A 25 -12.03 21.53 -3.54
C VAL A 25 -12.54 21.89 -4.94
N ALA A 26 -12.87 23.15 -5.18
CA ALA A 26 -13.27 23.60 -6.50
C ALA A 26 -12.07 23.80 -7.43
N ILE A 27 -12.21 23.41 -8.69
CA ILE A 27 -11.28 23.77 -9.76
C ILE A 27 -11.64 25.17 -10.25
N ASP A 28 -10.64 26.04 -10.39
CA ASP A 28 -10.79 27.35 -10.99
C ASP A 28 -10.64 27.24 -12.52
N TRP A 29 -11.74 26.93 -13.18
CA TRP A 29 -11.75 26.74 -14.63
C TRP A 29 -11.52 28.02 -15.45
N GLU A 30 -11.69 29.20 -14.81
CA GLU A 30 -11.49 30.50 -15.47
C GLU A 30 -10.07 31.05 -15.22
N GLY A 31 -9.35 30.49 -14.22
CA GLY A 31 -8.03 30.95 -13.81
C GLY A 31 -6.98 29.84 -13.85
N ASP A 32 -6.41 29.49 -12.68
CA ASP A 32 -5.41 28.44 -12.57
C ASP A 32 -6.06 27.07 -12.33
N VAL A 33 -6.27 26.35 -13.43
CA VAL A 33 -6.86 24.99 -13.43
C VAL A 33 -5.99 23.96 -12.69
N THR A 34 -4.76 24.30 -12.29
CA THR A 34 -3.87 23.38 -11.55
C THR A 34 -3.79 23.68 -10.07
N ALA A 35 -4.38 24.77 -9.60
CA ALA A 35 -4.31 25.20 -8.20
C ALA A 35 -4.82 24.14 -7.21
N PHE A 36 -5.78 23.29 -7.63
CA PHE A 36 -6.32 22.24 -6.78
C PHE A 36 -5.33 21.11 -6.46
N TYR A 37 -4.25 20.91 -7.23
CA TYR A 37 -3.28 19.84 -7.02
C TYR A 37 -2.68 19.83 -5.60
N ASN A 38 -2.51 21.01 -5.00
CA ASN A 38 -1.89 21.14 -3.70
C ASN A 38 -2.88 21.15 -2.53
N THR A 39 -4.17 21.26 -2.81
CA THR A 39 -5.21 21.46 -1.77
C THR A 39 -6.29 20.40 -1.76
N ALA A 40 -6.65 19.82 -2.90
CA ALA A 40 -7.66 18.79 -2.98
C ALA A 40 -7.20 17.48 -2.30
N PRO A 41 -8.10 16.75 -1.63
CA PRO A 41 -7.84 15.37 -1.26
C PRO A 41 -7.37 14.57 -2.47
N GLN A 42 -6.28 13.81 -2.30
CA GLN A 42 -5.56 13.23 -3.42
C GLN A 42 -5.22 11.77 -3.12
N LEU A 43 -5.55 10.87 -4.04
CA LEU A 43 -5.04 9.51 -4.06
C LEU A 43 -3.88 9.41 -5.05
N GLN A 44 -2.79 8.82 -4.60
CA GLN A 44 -1.62 8.51 -5.42
C GLN A 44 -1.48 6.99 -5.49
N ILE A 45 -1.70 6.45 -6.67
CA ILE A 45 -1.72 5.01 -6.91
C ILE A 45 -0.49 4.66 -7.74
N TRP A 46 0.40 3.87 -7.14
CA TRP A 46 1.61 3.44 -7.82
C TRP A 46 1.30 2.35 -8.84
N ASN A 47 1.64 2.56 -10.11
CA ASN A 47 1.40 1.62 -11.21
C ASN A 47 2.60 0.70 -11.51
N GLY A 48 3.70 0.86 -10.77
CA GLY A 48 4.96 0.15 -10.96
C GLY A 48 6.08 1.01 -11.55
N THR A 49 5.77 2.16 -12.15
CA THR A 49 6.73 3.11 -12.73
C THR A 49 6.50 4.54 -12.32
N ASP A 50 5.24 4.93 -12.16
CA ASP A 50 4.83 6.28 -11.85
C ASP A 50 3.56 6.26 -11.00
N TYR A 51 3.15 7.43 -10.49
CA TYR A 51 1.90 7.59 -9.78
C TYR A 51 0.78 7.98 -10.74
N ASP A 52 -0.29 7.21 -10.70
CA ASP A 52 -1.59 7.64 -11.21
C ASP A 52 -2.30 8.45 -10.11
N MET A 53 -2.73 9.67 -10.45
CA MET A 53 -3.24 10.65 -9.51
C MET A 53 -4.74 10.80 -9.67
N ALA A 54 -5.46 10.76 -8.54
CA ALA A 54 -6.88 11.12 -8.52
C ALA A 54 -7.12 12.19 -7.44
N TYR A 55 -7.91 13.21 -7.77
CA TYR A 55 -8.20 14.37 -6.94
C TYR A 55 -9.68 14.48 -6.66
N TYR A 56 -10.09 14.75 -5.43
CA TYR A 56 -11.48 14.92 -5.06
C TYR A 56 -11.89 16.38 -5.12
N VAL A 57 -12.75 16.70 -6.09
CA VAL A 57 -13.13 18.07 -6.40
C VAL A 57 -14.66 18.23 -6.47
N SER A 58 -15.16 19.47 -6.30
CA SER A 58 -16.59 19.76 -6.31
C SER A 58 -17.17 19.98 -7.71
N ASN A 59 -16.33 20.20 -8.72
CA ASN A 59 -16.71 20.59 -10.08
C ASN A 59 -15.79 19.96 -11.13
N ALA A 60 -15.57 18.64 -11.06
CA ALA A 60 -14.89 17.90 -12.13
C ALA A 60 -15.71 17.99 -13.43
N TRP A 61 -15.02 18.16 -14.54
CA TRP A 61 -15.69 18.16 -15.83
C TRP A 61 -16.13 16.73 -16.21
N TYR A 62 -17.36 16.62 -16.65
CA TYR A 62 -18.00 15.38 -17.04
C TYR A 62 -18.60 15.48 -18.44
N ASN A 63 -18.25 14.56 -19.32
CA ASN A 63 -18.87 14.46 -20.65
C ASN A 63 -20.25 13.82 -20.51
N ASN A 64 -21.28 14.65 -20.56
CA ASN A 64 -22.69 14.23 -20.53
C ASN A 64 -23.27 13.90 -21.91
N GLY A 65 -22.44 13.90 -22.97
CA GLY A 65 -22.85 13.68 -24.36
C GLY A 65 -23.29 14.96 -25.08
N THR A 66 -23.16 16.13 -24.47
CA THR A 66 -23.35 17.43 -25.10
C THR A 66 -22.01 18.10 -25.39
N GLU A 67 -21.96 19.12 -26.25
CA GLU A 67 -20.73 19.85 -26.58
C GLU A 67 -20.17 20.63 -25.37
N GLU A 68 -21.04 21.06 -24.44
CA GLU A 68 -20.65 21.85 -23.27
C GLU A 68 -20.21 21.01 -22.08
N GLY A 69 -20.59 19.70 -22.06
CA GLY A 69 -20.35 18.85 -20.89
C GLY A 69 -21.15 19.30 -19.66
N ASP A 70 -20.70 18.91 -18.48
CA ASP A 70 -21.27 19.29 -17.19
C ASP A 70 -20.21 19.27 -16.11
N TYR A 71 -20.49 19.84 -14.93
CA TYR A 71 -19.59 19.90 -13.79
C TYR A 71 -20.22 19.22 -12.58
N ILE A 72 -19.57 18.20 -12.05
CA ILE A 72 -20.08 17.45 -10.90
C ILE A 72 -19.01 17.20 -9.86
N GLU A 73 -19.43 17.00 -8.62
CA GLU A 73 -18.54 16.56 -7.54
C GLU A 73 -18.06 15.13 -7.79
N GLY A 74 -16.75 14.90 -7.66
CA GLY A 74 -16.20 13.58 -7.82
C GLY A 74 -14.67 13.54 -7.86
N TRP A 75 -14.15 12.36 -8.12
CA TRP A 75 -12.75 12.14 -8.36
C TRP A 75 -12.40 12.44 -9.82
N CYS A 76 -11.41 13.27 -10.04
CA CYS A 76 -10.92 13.65 -11.39
C CYS A 76 -9.44 13.29 -11.56
N ASP A 77 -8.97 13.32 -12.79
CA ASP A 77 -7.54 13.28 -13.12
C ASP A 77 -6.88 14.67 -13.01
N GLY A 78 -5.61 14.78 -13.45
CA GLY A 78 -4.88 16.04 -13.42
C GLY A 78 -5.43 17.11 -14.38
N ASP A 79 -6.18 16.71 -15.39
CA ASP A 79 -6.84 17.64 -16.29
C ASP A 79 -8.24 18.09 -15.80
N GLY A 80 -8.62 17.62 -14.61
CA GLY A 80 -9.93 17.92 -14.01
C GLY A 80 -11.08 17.10 -14.59
N LEU A 81 -10.79 16.10 -15.44
CA LEU A 81 -11.81 15.24 -16.04
C LEU A 81 -12.29 14.21 -15.03
N LEU A 82 -13.60 14.11 -14.86
CA LEU A 82 -14.20 13.14 -13.96
C LEU A 82 -13.74 11.73 -14.30
N ARG A 83 -13.17 11.05 -13.31
CA ARG A 83 -12.93 9.62 -13.35
C ARG A 83 -14.20 8.92 -12.92
N GLY A 84 -14.79 8.19 -13.84
CA GLY A 84 -16.03 7.46 -13.57
C GLY A 84 -15.84 6.30 -12.57
N ASP A 85 -16.89 5.54 -12.38
CA ASP A 85 -16.94 4.35 -11.52
C ASP A 85 -15.94 3.25 -11.89
N ASP A 86 -15.28 3.36 -13.05
CA ASP A 86 -14.29 2.40 -13.52
C ASP A 86 -12.95 2.51 -12.78
N TYR A 87 -12.73 3.57 -12.01
CA TYR A 87 -11.52 3.71 -11.23
C TYR A 87 -11.61 2.89 -9.95
N THR A 88 -10.92 1.75 -9.93
CA THR A 88 -10.95 0.78 -8.83
C THR A 88 -9.58 0.55 -8.24
N ILE A 89 -9.51 0.46 -6.91
CA ILE A 89 -8.32 0.05 -6.19
C ILE A 89 -8.37 -1.46 -6.00
N THR A 90 -7.40 -2.15 -6.57
CA THR A 90 -7.32 -3.61 -6.50
C THR A 90 -6.89 -4.08 -5.09
N PRO A 91 -7.55 -5.07 -4.48
CA PRO A 91 -7.13 -5.63 -3.19
C PRO A 91 -5.68 -6.12 -3.19
N GLY A 92 -4.96 -5.81 -2.12
CA GLY A 92 -3.54 -6.14 -1.96
C GLY A 92 -2.59 -5.05 -2.47
N TYR A 93 -3.08 -4.05 -3.22
CA TYR A 93 -2.32 -2.85 -3.53
C TYR A 93 -2.61 -1.75 -2.52
N ALA A 94 -1.68 -0.83 -2.36
CA ALA A 94 -1.84 0.33 -1.50
C ALA A 94 -1.69 1.64 -2.28
N TYR A 95 -2.02 2.74 -1.62
CA TYR A 95 -1.99 4.08 -2.20
C TYR A 95 -1.69 5.11 -1.11
N TRP A 96 -1.23 6.28 -1.52
CA TRP A 96 -1.14 7.43 -0.65
C TRP A 96 -2.43 8.24 -0.69
N LEU A 97 -2.90 8.62 0.48
CA LEU A 97 -3.94 9.63 0.62
C LEU A 97 -3.30 10.89 1.19
N LYS A 98 -3.41 12.01 0.47
CA LYS A 98 -2.85 13.31 0.87
C LYS A 98 -3.94 14.36 0.99
N ASN A 99 -3.61 15.48 1.63
CA ASN A 99 -4.48 16.64 1.81
C ASN A 99 -5.80 16.32 2.51
N VAL A 100 -5.78 15.33 3.40
CA VAL A 100 -6.90 15.02 4.28
C VAL A 100 -6.52 15.50 5.68
N PRO A 101 -7.33 16.35 6.31
CA PRO A 101 -7.05 16.81 7.66
C PRO A 101 -6.95 15.65 8.65
N ASP A 102 -5.99 15.68 9.58
CA ASP A 102 -5.77 14.64 10.59
C ASP A 102 -7.00 14.34 11.46
N SER A 103 -7.92 15.30 11.57
CA SER A 103 -9.18 15.17 12.31
C SER A 103 -10.28 14.44 11.54
N LYS A 104 -10.06 14.06 10.28
CA LYS A 104 -11.04 13.38 9.45
C LYS A 104 -10.83 11.89 9.45
N SER A 105 -11.92 11.16 9.56
CA SER A 105 -11.95 9.72 9.34
C SER A 105 -12.34 9.44 7.89
N LEU A 106 -11.54 8.65 7.20
CA LEU A 106 -11.91 8.11 5.90
C LEU A 106 -12.76 6.85 6.14
N ASN A 107 -13.99 6.86 5.64
CA ASN A 107 -14.86 5.69 5.69
C ASN A 107 -14.87 5.01 4.32
N ILE A 108 -14.56 3.74 4.31
CA ILE A 108 -14.58 2.90 3.11
C ILE A 108 -15.59 1.79 3.38
N ALA A 109 -16.57 1.61 2.50
CA ALA A 109 -17.58 0.58 2.61
C ALA A 109 -17.41 -0.45 1.47
N GLY A 110 -17.60 -1.73 1.79
CA GLY A 110 -17.51 -2.81 0.81
C GLY A 110 -17.70 -4.19 1.45
N GLN A 111 -17.50 -5.26 0.69
CA GLN A 111 -17.55 -6.62 1.21
C GLN A 111 -16.15 -7.09 1.62
N VAL A 112 -16.08 -7.84 2.72
CA VAL A 112 -14.85 -8.49 3.17
C VAL A 112 -14.50 -9.63 2.19
N LYS A 113 -13.26 -9.63 1.70
CA LYS A 113 -12.80 -10.70 0.83
C LYS A 113 -12.66 -12.02 1.58
N ASP A 114 -13.42 -13.02 1.17
CA ASP A 114 -13.40 -14.37 1.76
C ASP A 114 -12.44 -15.34 1.01
N ALA A 115 -11.52 -14.82 0.21
CA ALA A 115 -10.52 -15.63 -0.45
C ALA A 115 -9.48 -16.16 0.56
N ALA A 116 -9.10 -17.42 0.41
CA ALA A 116 -8.02 -18.01 1.22
C ALA A 116 -6.66 -17.35 0.96
N LYS A 117 -6.49 -16.76 -0.22
CA LYS A 117 -5.25 -16.09 -0.65
C LYS A 117 -5.55 -14.96 -1.61
N VAL A 118 -4.85 -13.85 -1.44
CA VAL A 118 -4.76 -12.73 -2.40
C VAL A 118 -3.35 -12.70 -2.97
N GLN A 119 -3.24 -12.62 -4.29
CA GLN A 119 -1.96 -12.51 -4.99
C GLN A 119 -1.78 -11.09 -5.54
N VAL A 120 -0.61 -10.52 -5.30
CA VAL A 120 -0.24 -9.20 -5.77
C VAL A 120 1.00 -9.34 -6.65
N ALA A 121 0.88 -8.93 -7.90
CA ALA A 121 2.02 -8.87 -8.81
C ALA A 121 2.85 -7.61 -8.53
N CYS A 122 4.15 -7.78 -8.41
CA CYS A 122 5.13 -6.71 -8.33
C CYS A 122 5.96 -6.75 -9.63
N PRO A 123 5.48 -6.10 -10.71
CA PRO A 123 6.10 -6.20 -12.04
C PRO A 123 7.51 -5.60 -12.09
N ASN A 124 7.77 -4.66 -11.22
CA ASN A 124 9.09 -4.06 -11.00
C ASN A 124 9.57 -4.42 -9.59
N ALA A 125 10.86 -4.23 -9.35
CA ALA A 125 11.46 -4.50 -8.04
C ALA A 125 10.87 -3.67 -6.88
N PHE A 126 10.02 -2.68 -7.17
CA PHE A 126 9.48 -1.75 -6.20
C PHE A 126 7.98 -1.57 -6.38
N MET A 127 7.18 -1.90 -5.36
CA MET A 127 5.72 -1.86 -5.42
C MET A 127 5.11 -1.43 -4.10
N LEU A 128 4.00 -0.72 -4.18
CA LEU A 128 3.18 -0.36 -3.03
C LEU A 128 2.11 -1.43 -2.81
N ILE A 129 2.19 -2.14 -1.69
CA ILE A 129 1.28 -3.25 -1.34
C ILE A 129 0.52 -2.93 -0.05
N GLY A 130 -0.63 -3.56 0.15
CA GLY A 130 -1.49 -3.33 1.31
C GLY A 130 -2.09 -4.61 1.86
N ASN A 131 -2.44 -4.58 3.14
CA ASN A 131 -3.13 -5.70 3.78
C ASN A 131 -4.54 -5.86 3.18
N PRO A 132 -4.84 -6.98 2.49
CA PRO A 132 -6.14 -7.21 1.86
C PRO A 132 -7.19 -7.82 2.80
N TYR A 133 -6.89 -8.01 4.07
CA TYR A 133 -7.78 -8.70 5.01
C TYR A 133 -8.20 -7.81 6.20
N PRO A 134 -9.32 -8.12 6.87
CA PRO A 134 -9.81 -7.38 8.04
C PRO A 134 -9.10 -7.76 9.35
N SER A 135 -7.96 -8.41 9.26
CA SER A 135 -7.08 -8.76 10.38
C SER A 135 -5.64 -8.43 10.02
N ALA A 136 -4.79 -8.21 11.03
CA ALA A 136 -3.38 -7.97 10.79
C ALA A 136 -2.71 -9.17 10.10
N ILE A 137 -1.79 -8.89 9.19
CA ILE A 137 -0.94 -9.87 8.52
C ILE A 137 0.32 -10.07 9.37
N ASP A 138 0.53 -11.27 9.85
CA ASP A 138 1.73 -11.66 10.58
C ASP A 138 2.85 -12.02 9.58
N LEU A 139 4.01 -11.37 9.71
CA LEU A 139 5.12 -11.56 8.78
C LEU A 139 6.02 -12.74 9.16
N ASN A 140 6.23 -13.01 10.45
CA ASN A 140 7.17 -14.01 10.93
C ASN A 140 6.51 -15.23 11.58
N GLY A 141 5.57 -15.02 12.50
CA GLY A 141 4.97 -16.11 13.27
C GLY A 141 4.11 -17.03 12.42
N LYS A 142 3.06 -16.48 11.80
CA LYS A 142 2.14 -17.25 10.94
C LYS A 142 2.56 -17.29 9.48
N LYS A 143 3.48 -16.40 9.07
CA LYS A 143 3.91 -16.24 7.68
C LYS A 143 2.74 -15.97 6.73
N ASP A 144 1.85 -15.06 7.14
CA ASP A 144 0.66 -14.70 6.37
C ASP A 144 1.00 -14.00 5.05
N MET A 145 2.23 -13.46 4.92
CA MET A 145 2.77 -12.93 3.66
C MET A 145 3.92 -13.83 3.19
N THR A 146 3.80 -14.36 1.99
CA THR A 146 4.79 -15.28 1.39
C THR A 146 5.07 -14.95 -0.08
N SER A 147 6.20 -15.41 -0.59
CA SER A 147 6.55 -15.38 -2.01
C SER A 147 7.49 -16.53 -2.33
N THR A 148 7.35 -17.13 -3.51
CA THR A 148 8.31 -18.11 -4.02
C THR A 148 9.48 -17.46 -4.75
N ASP A 149 9.33 -16.20 -5.13
CA ASP A 149 10.28 -15.45 -5.95
C ASP A 149 11.31 -14.71 -5.10
N ILE A 150 10.92 -14.36 -3.86
CA ILE A 150 11.79 -13.67 -2.90
C ILE A 150 12.66 -14.72 -2.19
N LYS A 151 13.96 -14.49 -2.20
CA LYS A 151 14.94 -15.32 -1.49
C LYS A 151 15.52 -14.57 -0.32
N PRO A 152 15.67 -15.22 0.85
CA PRO A 152 16.37 -14.60 1.97
C PRO A 152 17.86 -14.50 1.67
N VAL A 153 18.51 -13.47 2.18
CA VAL A 153 19.98 -13.34 2.16
C VAL A 153 20.55 -13.61 3.54
N ALA A 154 21.80 -14.05 3.62
CA ALA A 154 22.47 -14.25 4.90
C ALA A 154 23.07 -12.92 5.39
N ILE A 155 22.99 -12.68 6.71
CA ILE A 155 23.75 -11.65 7.39
C ILE A 155 25.15 -12.21 7.67
N ASP A 156 26.18 -11.43 7.35
CA ASP A 156 27.56 -11.75 7.69
C ASP A 156 27.87 -11.25 9.11
N TRP A 157 27.53 -12.07 10.10
CA TRP A 157 27.71 -11.74 11.51
C TRP A 157 29.17 -11.62 11.96
N GLU A 158 30.10 -12.17 11.18
CA GLU A 158 31.53 -12.12 11.47
C GLU A 158 32.23 -10.96 10.73
N GLY A 159 31.59 -10.40 9.70
CA GLY A 159 32.13 -9.34 8.87
C GLY A 159 31.28 -8.07 8.85
N ASP A 160 30.80 -7.67 7.68
CA ASP A 160 29.94 -6.50 7.53
C ASP A 160 28.46 -6.85 7.73
N ILE A 161 28.01 -6.66 8.96
CA ILE A 161 26.60 -6.91 9.33
C ILE A 161 25.59 -6.00 8.61
N THR A 162 26.04 -4.96 7.92
CA THR A 162 25.16 -4.04 7.18
C THR A 162 25.07 -4.36 5.68
N ALA A 163 25.89 -5.27 5.19
CA ALA A 163 25.95 -5.61 3.76
C ALA A 163 24.60 -6.09 3.21
N PHE A 164 23.74 -6.70 4.04
CA PHE A 164 22.42 -7.17 3.61
C PHE A 164 21.44 -6.06 3.26
N TYR A 165 21.63 -4.82 3.74
CA TYR A 165 20.71 -3.69 3.42
C TYR A 165 20.52 -3.48 1.92
N ASN A 166 21.56 -3.74 1.13
CA ASN A 166 21.54 -3.53 -0.32
C ASN A 166 21.08 -4.76 -1.11
N THR A 167 21.10 -5.93 -0.48
CA THR A 167 20.88 -7.22 -1.16
C THR A 167 19.62 -7.94 -0.71
N ALA A 168 19.14 -7.71 0.51
CA ALA A 168 17.91 -8.27 1.02
C ALA A 168 16.68 -7.59 0.41
N THR A 169 15.61 -8.37 0.23
CA THR A 169 14.29 -7.78 -0.01
C THR A 169 13.86 -6.97 1.20
N GLN A 170 13.34 -5.77 0.97
CA GLN A 170 12.98 -4.80 2.00
C GLN A 170 11.48 -4.54 2.02
N LEU A 171 10.94 -4.36 3.22
CA LEU A 171 9.66 -3.70 3.45
C LEU A 171 9.92 -2.33 4.08
N GLN A 172 9.21 -1.31 3.61
CA GLN A 172 9.29 0.05 4.13
C GLN A 172 7.89 0.43 4.63
N ILE A 173 7.73 0.43 5.94
CA ILE A 173 6.44 0.65 6.61
C ILE A 173 6.42 2.07 7.14
N TRP A 174 5.47 2.88 6.65
CA TRP A 174 5.32 4.25 7.13
C TRP A 174 4.68 4.28 8.51
N ASN A 175 5.36 4.88 9.49
CA ASN A 175 4.88 4.96 10.89
C ASN A 175 4.21 6.30 11.24
N GLY A 176 4.05 7.19 10.25
CA GLY A 176 3.48 8.53 10.44
C GLY A 176 4.51 9.66 10.29
N SER A 177 5.79 9.39 10.51
CA SER A 177 6.88 10.38 10.41
C SER A 177 8.06 9.88 9.57
N ASP A 178 8.34 8.58 9.61
CA ASP A 178 9.49 7.97 8.94
C ASP A 178 9.13 6.55 8.50
N TYR A 179 10.06 5.88 7.80
CA TYR A 179 9.93 4.49 7.40
C TYR A 179 10.61 3.56 8.40
N ASP A 180 9.82 2.63 8.92
CA ASP A 180 10.33 1.46 9.64
C ASP A 180 10.72 0.39 8.61
N MET A 181 11.98 -0.07 8.66
CA MET A 181 12.56 -0.95 7.65
C MET A 181 12.58 -2.39 8.15
N ALA A 182 12.14 -3.32 7.30
CA ALA A 182 12.31 -4.74 7.54
C ALA A 182 13.03 -5.40 6.35
N TYR A 183 13.87 -6.37 6.65
CA TYR A 183 14.72 -7.07 5.68
C TYR A 183 14.49 -8.58 5.77
N TYR A 184 14.36 -9.25 4.61
CA TYR A 184 14.16 -10.70 4.59
C TYR A 184 15.49 -11.42 4.52
N VAL A 185 15.84 -12.12 5.61
CA VAL A 185 17.15 -12.78 5.80
C VAL A 185 16.98 -14.24 6.23
N SER A 186 18.02 -15.04 5.99
CA SER A 186 18.02 -16.47 6.33
C SER A 186 18.50 -16.77 7.76
N ASN A 187 19.14 -15.81 8.43
CA ASN A 187 19.79 -16.00 9.72
C ASN A 187 19.66 -14.75 10.60
N ALA A 188 18.43 -14.19 10.70
CA ALA A 188 18.13 -13.16 11.69
C ALA A 188 18.37 -13.70 13.11
N TRP A 189 18.97 -12.90 13.96
CA TRP A 189 19.16 -13.27 15.36
C TRP A 189 17.86 -13.07 16.14
N PHE A 190 17.53 -13.99 17.02
CA PHE A 190 16.43 -13.84 17.96
C PHE A 190 16.77 -14.39 19.34
N ASN A 191 16.21 -13.77 20.37
CA ASN A 191 16.36 -14.22 21.74
C ASN A 191 15.42 -15.42 21.98
N ASN A 192 15.99 -16.60 22.10
CA ASN A 192 15.27 -17.84 22.41
C ASN A 192 15.18 -18.13 23.93
N GLY A 193 15.61 -17.18 24.78
CA GLY A 193 15.66 -17.33 26.24
C GLY A 193 16.97 -17.93 26.76
N THR A 194 17.95 -18.17 25.88
CA THR A 194 19.33 -18.58 26.27
C THR A 194 20.28 -17.39 26.13
N GLU A 195 21.49 -17.47 26.75
CA GLU A 195 22.49 -16.40 26.65
C GLU A 195 23.04 -16.23 25.23
N GLU A 196 23.05 -17.29 24.42
CA GLU A 196 23.60 -17.28 23.06
C GLU A 196 22.58 -16.87 22.00
N GLY A 197 21.27 -16.91 22.33
CA GLY A 197 20.22 -16.68 21.34
C GLY A 197 20.15 -17.78 20.27
N ASP A 198 19.53 -17.48 19.13
CA ASP A 198 19.44 -18.42 17.99
C ASP A 198 19.29 -17.64 16.67
N TYR A 199 19.34 -18.34 15.56
CA TYR A 199 19.20 -17.76 14.23
C TYR A 199 18.04 -18.38 13.47
N ALA A 200 17.22 -17.55 12.81
CA ALA A 200 16.10 -18.01 12.03
C ALA A 200 15.89 -17.21 10.74
N GLU A 201 15.29 -17.85 9.74
CA GLU A 201 14.81 -17.16 8.55
C GLU A 201 13.58 -16.32 8.89
N GLY A 202 13.60 -15.06 8.46
CA GLY A 202 12.45 -14.17 8.63
C GLY A 202 12.77 -12.71 8.36
N TRP A 203 11.81 -11.87 8.70
CA TRP A 203 11.92 -10.42 8.61
C TRP A 203 12.61 -9.87 9.88
N CYS A 204 13.71 -9.18 9.69
CA CYS A 204 14.48 -8.55 10.75
C CYS A 204 14.52 -7.02 10.60
N ASP A 205 14.91 -6.33 11.66
CA ASP A 205 15.22 -4.89 11.62
C ASP A 205 16.61 -4.62 11.03
N GLY A 206 17.05 -3.34 11.10
CA GLY A 206 18.37 -2.93 10.62
C GLY A 206 19.55 -3.50 11.44
N ASP A 207 19.32 -3.93 12.66
CA ASP A 207 20.34 -4.57 13.50
C ASP A 207 20.38 -6.10 13.28
N GLY A 208 19.58 -6.63 12.35
CA GLY A 208 19.48 -8.05 12.06
C GLY A 208 18.65 -8.86 13.07
N LEU A 209 17.93 -8.18 13.96
CA LEU A 209 17.11 -8.82 14.99
C LEU A 209 15.77 -9.26 14.41
N LEU A 210 15.43 -10.54 14.57
CA LEU A 210 14.15 -11.08 14.13
C LEU A 210 12.99 -10.41 14.88
N ARG A 211 12.08 -9.80 14.13
CA ARG A 211 10.90 -9.13 14.66
C ARG A 211 9.72 -10.11 14.70
N VAL A 212 9.59 -10.85 15.80
CA VAL A 212 8.53 -11.87 15.97
C VAL A 212 7.12 -11.28 16.01
N ASP A 213 6.98 -9.99 16.33
CA ASP A 213 5.74 -9.21 16.41
C ASP A 213 5.47 -8.37 15.14
N TYR A 214 6.26 -8.57 14.08
CA TYR A 214 6.14 -7.76 12.87
C TYR A 214 4.86 -8.10 12.12
N SER A 215 3.99 -7.11 12.00
CA SER A 215 2.71 -7.28 11.34
C SER A 215 2.31 -6.05 10.51
N ILE A 216 1.51 -6.28 9.47
CA ILE A 216 0.88 -5.21 8.70
C ILE A 216 -0.53 -5.02 9.24
N PRO A 217 -0.83 -3.91 9.92
CA PRO A 217 -2.16 -3.64 10.45
C PRO A 217 -3.22 -3.56 9.35
N VAL A 218 -4.48 -3.70 9.76
CA VAL A 218 -5.62 -3.49 8.86
C VAL A 218 -5.63 -2.05 8.33
N GLY A 219 -5.82 -1.91 7.01
CA GLY A 219 -5.86 -0.60 6.37
C GLY A 219 -4.50 0.04 6.13
N TYR A 220 -3.39 -0.63 6.46
CA TYR A 220 -2.04 -0.11 6.22
C TYR A 220 -1.45 -0.65 4.93
N GLY A 221 -0.69 0.21 4.25
CA GLY A 221 0.14 -0.14 3.10
C GLY A 221 1.62 0.07 3.42
N LEU A 222 2.46 -0.57 2.62
CA LEU A 222 3.90 -0.50 2.73
C LEU A 222 4.54 -0.64 1.35
N TRP A 223 5.77 -0.16 1.22
CA TRP A 223 6.59 -0.47 0.06
C TRP A 223 7.26 -1.82 0.22
N ILE A 224 7.28 -2.60 -0.86
CA ILE A 224 8.19 -3.72 -1.01
C ILE A 224 9.23 -3.38 -2.07
N LYS A 225 10.50 -3.61 -1.76
CA LYS A 225 11.63 -3.56 -2.68
C LYS A 225 12.22 -4.96 -2.80
N ALA A 226 11.83 -5.68 -3.84
CA ALA A 226 12.33 -7.02 -4.11
C ALA A 226 13.65 -6.94 -4.88
N THR A 227 14.71 -7.51 -4.36
CA THR A 227 16.03 -7.52 -5.00
C THR A 227 16.14 -8.58 -6.12
N SER A 228 15.21 -9.53 -6.15
CA SER A 228 15.08 -10.53 -7.21
C SER A 228 14.45 -10.01 -8.51
N GLY A 229 14.00 -8.74 -8.56
CA GLY A 229 13.25 -8.18 -9.68
C GLY A 229 11.74 -8.37 -9.53
N ALA A 230 11.04 -8.65 -10.65
CA ALA A 230 9.60 -8.91 -10.60
C ALA A 230 9.28 -10.12 -9.72
N CYS A 231 8.25 -10.01 -8.90
CA CYS A 231 7.83 -11.07 -7.98
C CYS A 231 6.31 -11.10 -7.78
N THR A 232 5.82 -12.17 -7.17
CA THR A 232 4.43 -12.30 -6.73
C THR A 232 4.38 -12.44 -5.22
N ILE A 233 3.64 -11.56 -4.58
CA ILE A 233 3.37 -11.64 -3.14
C ILE A 233 2.04 -12.35 -2.93
N ASN A 234 2.04 -13.30 -2.01
CA ASN A 234 0.85 -14.01 -1.57
C ASN A 234 0.49 -13.55 -0.16
N PHE A 235 -0.67 -12.96 0.00
CA PHE A 235 -1.27 -12.74 1.30
C PHE A 235 -2.20 -13.92 1.60
N ASN A 236 -1.88 -14.70 2.60
CA ASN A 236 -2.72 -15.78 3.10
C ASN A 236 -3.73 -15.22 4.09
N ASN A 237 -4.97 -15.72 4.05
CA ASN A 237 -6.01 -15.22 4.95
C ASN A 237 -5.73 -15.68 6.39
N PRO A 238 -5.42 -14.77 7.33
CA PRO A 238 -5.03 -15.14 8.69
C PRO A 238 -6.20 -15.71 9.52
N ILE A 239 -7.44 -15.66 8.99
CA ILE A 239 -8.65 -16.17 9.66
C ILE A 239 -9.03 -17.56 9.11
N LYS A 240 -8.37 -18.06 8.09
CA LYS A 240 -8.58 -19.37 7.49
C LYS A 240 -7.36 -20.27 7.68
#